data_4f3759e85f1889c56c59dfd09f6b29b9
#
_entry.id   4f3759e85f1889c56c59dfd09f6b29b9
#
_cell.length_a   1.000
_cell.length_b   1.000
_cell.length_c   1.000
_cell.angle_alpha   90.00
_cell.angle_beta   90.00
_cell.angle_gamma   90.00
#
_symmetry.space_group_name_H-M   'P 1'
#
loop_
_entity.id
_entity.type
_entity.pdbx_description
1 polymer ?
#
loop_
_entity_poly.entity_id
_entity_poly.type
_entity_poly.pdbx_seq_one_letter_code
_entity_poly.pdbx_strand_id
1 'polypeptide(L)'
;MHSFRRLAFLLALTFPAMPAILAQSSSSNPPAPAASPDQASQNQAAQDQAAQPAETSQQMTVQARIRLRREQRRATAIHDAYDHLYEAYVGVGFLRFTPGPTLQRTAFYGWNTGLTRSMNQRFGVNFDARGYYGIAYTGFVPGITNAANTRPKISMYNLMVGPTYRFYVQPKYSISGRVLGGLALSDFSGDTNGLGSTSFGIYPDGYTFSAAGSIIGQYNISPEISIRLAGEDLATGFGSTLQNSFGFTSGFVYRFGKR
;
A
#
# COMPACT_ATOMS: atom_id res chain seq x y z
N MET A 1 -18.16 34.46 -15.82
CA MET A 1 -18.92 33.27 -16.21
C MET A 1 -17.96 32.30 -16.87
N HIS A 2 -17.31 31.39 -16.13
CA HIS A 2 -16.55 30.29 -16.69
C HIS A 2 -16.93 28.99 -15.96
N SER A 3 -17.58 28.14 -16.74
CA SER A 3 -18.02 26.79 -16.37
C SER A 3 -16.83 25.87 -16.04
N PHE A 4 -16.63 25.53 -14.79
CA PHE A 4 -15.70 24.45 -14.40
C PHE A 4 -16.41 23.10 -14.58
N ARG A 5 -16.01 22.37 -15.59
CA ARG A 5 -16.37 20.95 -15.80
C ARG A 5 -15.85 20.13 -14.65
N ARG A 6 -16.77 19.61 -13.84
CA ARG A 6 -16.51 18.61 -12.81
C ARG A 6 -16.18 17.28 -13.49
N LEU A 7 -14.92 16.90 -13.45
CA LEU A 7 -14.49 15.55 -13.84
C LEU A 7 -14.67 14.64 -12.63
N ALA A 8 -15.82 13.99 -12.54
CA ALA A 8 -16.05 12.92 -11.58
C ALA A 8 -15.34 11.65 -12.10
N PHE A 9 -14.22 11.29 -11.49
CA PHE A 9 -13.60 9.97 -11.67
C PHE A 9 -14.38 8.97 -10.82
N LEU A 10 -15.34 8.31 -11.44
CA LEU A 10 -15.97 7.10 -10.92
C LEU A 10 -15.01 5.93 -11.21
N LEU A 11 -14.24 5.52 -10.20
CA LEU A 11 -13.43 4.31 -10.28
C LEU A 11 -14.36 3.11 -10.08
N ALA A 12 -14.94 2.62 -11.17
CA ALA A 12 -15.67 1.36 -11.18
C ALA A 12 -14.67 0.20 -11.08
N LEU A 13 -14.57 -0.41 -9.91
CA LEU A 13 -13.88 -1.69 -9.70
C LEU A 13 -14.74 -2.79 -10.33
N THR A 14 -14.49 -3.09 -11.60
CA THR A 14 -15.00 -4.32 -12.24
C THR A 14 -14.06 -5.46 -11.87
N PHE A 15 -14.50 -6.34 -10.99
CA PHE A 15 -13.88 -7.64 -10.76
C PHE A 15 -14.18 -8.54 -11.96
N PRO A 16 -13.18 -9.09 -12.68
CA PRO A 16 -13.43 -10.14 -13.63
C PRO A 16 -13.75 -11.45 -12.89
N ALA A 17 -14.97 -11.97 -13.08
CA ALA A 17 -15.34 -13.30 -12.66
C ALA A 17 -14.52 -14.32 -13.47
N MET A 18 -13.73 -15.15 -12.80
CA MET A 18 -13.09 -16.30 -13.43
C MET A 18 -14.12 -17.40 -13.68
N PRO A 19 -14.24 -17.95 -14.89
CA PRO A 19 -15.05 -19.15 -15.13
C PRO A 19 -14.34 -20.37 -14.55
N ALA A 20 -15.06 -21.11 -13.71
CA ALA A 20 -14.65 -22.43 -13.25
C ALA A 20 -14.76 -23.43 -14.42
N ILE A 21 -13.63 -23.94 -14.88
CA ILE A 21 -13.60 -25.05 -15.86
C ILE A 21 -13.80 -26.34 -15.07
N LEU A 22 -15.01 -26.89 -15.18
CA LEU A 22 -15.34 -28.25 -14.78
C LEU A 22 -14.80 -29.19 -15.87
N ALA A 23 -13.71 -29.87 -15.60
CA ALA A 23 -13.25 -31.00 -16.40
C ALA A 23 -14.07 -32.24 -16.05
N GLN A 24 -15.00 -32.60 -16.94
CA GLN A 24 -15.64 -33.90 -16.91
C GLN A 24 -14.76 -34.91 -17.61
N SER A 25 -14.20 -35.85 -16.86
CA SER A 25 -13.57 -37.05 -17.40
C SER A 25 -14.65 -38.15 -17.57
N SER A 26 -15.11 -38.37 -18.77
CA SER A 26 -15.89 -39.56 -19.11
C SER A 26 -14.94 -40.66 -19.59
N SER A 27 -14.71 -41.65 -18.75
CA SER A 27 -14.07 -42.90 -19.14
C SER A 27 -15.13 -43.86 -19.67
N SER A 28 -15.15 -44.07 -20.97
CA SER A 28 -15.85 -45.20 -21.58
C SER A 28 -14.81 -46.21 -22.07
N ASN A 29 -14.68 -47.32 -21.34
CA ASN A 29 -13.93 -48.49 -21.80
C ASN A 29 -14.80 -49.29 -22.76
N PRO A 30 -14.32 -49.61 -23.97
CA PRO A 30 -14.93 -50.66 -24.79
C PRO A 30 -14.41 -52.05 -24.38
N PRO A 31 -15.21 -53.15 -24.57
CA PRO A 31 -14.85 -54.50 -24.14
C PRO A 31 -13.76 -55.11 -25.05
N ALA A 32 -12.83 -55.83 -24.41
CA ALA A 32 -11.71 -56.47 -25.05
C ALA A 32 -12.17 -57.71 -25.92
N PRO A 33 -11.59 -57.91 -27.09
CA PRO A 33 -11.79 -59.14 -27.86
C PRO A 33 -10.85 -60.26 -27.32
N ALA A 34 -11.35 -61.50 -27.37
CA ALA A 34 -10.72 -62.70 -26.88
C ALA A 34 -9.38 -63.02 -27.60
N ALA A 35 -8.37 -63.31 -26.83
CA ALA A 35 -7.02 -63.59 -27.31
C ALA A 35 -6.88 -65.02 -27.88
N SER A 36 -6.20 -65.13 -29.04
CA SER A 36 -5.76 -66.38 -29.65
C SER A 36 -4.44 -66.87 -29.05
N PRO A 37 -4.19 -68.17 -28.96
CA PRO A 37 -3.08 -68.74 -28.15
C PRO A 37 -1.65 -68.55 -28.72
N ASP A 38 -1.46 -67.91 -29.86
CA ASP A 38 -0.11 -67.76 -30.46
C ASP A 38 0.62 -66.43 -30.07
N GLN A 39 0.04 -65.63 -29.16
CA GLN A 39 0.64 -64.37 -28.73
C GLN A 39 1.45 -64.44 -27.43
N ALA A 40 1.59 -65.65 -26.82
CA ALA A 40 2.25 -65.77 -25.54
C ALA A 40 3.77 -65.54 -25.63
N SER A 41 4.40 -65.83 -26.77
CA SER A 41 5.89 -65.69 -26.91
C SER A 41 6.33 -64.28 -27.32
N GLN A 42 5.46 -63.43 -27.85
CA GLN A 42 5.82 -62.07 -28.19
C GLN A 42 5.61 -61.06 -27.03
N ASN A 43 4.76 -61.45 -26.06
CA ASN A 43 4.51 -60.58 -24.89
C ASN A 43 5.64 -60.62 -23.86
N GLN A 44 6.47 -61.71 -23.83
CA GLN A 44 7.61 -61.73 -22.92
C GLN A 44 8.75 -60.77 -23.36
N ALA A 45 9.03 -60.67 -24.66
CA ALA A 45 9.99 -59.71 -25.16
C ALA A 45 9.57 -58.26 -25.05
N ALA A 46 8.26 -58.00 -25.07
CA ALA A 46 7.68 -56.66 -24.86
C ALA A 46 7.59 -56.26 -23.37
N GLN A 47 7.48 -57.27 -22.45
CA GLN A 47 7.46 -57.01 -21.01
C GLN A 47 8.85 -56.75 -20.49
N ASP A 48 9.91 -57.35 -21.05
CA ASP A 48 11.31 -57.04 -20.66
C ASP A 48 11.76 -55.67 -21.16
N GLN A 49 11.12 -55.08 -22.19
CA GLN A 49 11.32 -53.69 -22.57
C GLN A 49 10.45 -52.70 -21.81
N ALA A 50 9.34 -53.14 -21.22
CA ALA A 50 8.47 -52.31 -20.42
C ALA A 50 8.91 -52.28 -18.93
N ALA A 51 9.82 -53.17 -18.50
CA ALA A 51 10.36 -53.23 -17.17
C ALA A 51 11.70 -52.48 -17.02
N GLN A 52 12.07 -51.61 -17.95
CA GLN A 52 12.95 -50.50 -17.57
C GLN A 52 12.14 -49.55 -16.74
N PRO A 53 12.38 -49.52 -15.40
CA PRO A 53 11.71 -48.54 -14.58
C PRO A 53 12.02 -47.19 -15.20
N ALA A 54 11.03 -46.32 -15.18
CA ALA A 54 11.14 -44.92 -15.49
C ALA A 54 12.16 -44.20 -14.57
N GLU A 55 13.37 -44.71 -14.51
CA GLU A 55 14.56 -44.02 -14.01
C GLU A 55 15.05 -42.96 -14.99
N THR A 56 14.32 -42.74 -16.06
CA THR A 56 14.29 -41.42 -16.70
C THR A 56 13.45 -40.45 -15.86
N SER A 57 13.47 -40.64 -14.54
CA SER A 57 13.19 -39.54 -13.64
C SER A 57 14.27 -38.51 -13.88
N GLN A 58 14.08 -37.84 -15.05
CA GLN A 58 14.44 -36.49 -15.31
C GLN A 58 15.73 -36.13 -14.56
N GLN A 59 16.86 -36.54 -15.07
CA GLN A 59 18.11 -35.87 -14.76
C GLN A 59 17.90 -34.43 -15.19
N MET A 60 17.28 -33.63 -14.29
CA MET A 60 17.08 -32.21 -14.52
C MET A 60 18.44 -31.67 -14.96
N THR A 61 18.44 -31.04 -16.13
CA THR A 61 19.65 -30.41 -16.65
C THR A 61 20.24 -29.52 -15.55
N VAL A 62 21.54 -29.39 -15.48
CA VAL A 62 22.23 -28.54 -14.49
C VAL A 62 21.60 -27.16 -14.42
N GLN A 63 21.18 -26.62 -15.56
CA GLN A 63 20.48 -25.35 -15.64
C GLN A 63 19.11 -25.37 -14.95
N ALA A 64 18.33 -26.43 -15.08
CA ALA A 64 17.04 -26.56 -14.40
C ALA A 64 17.21 -26.62 -12.87
N ARG A 65 18.23 -27.36 -12.37
CA ARG A 65 18.55 -27.40 -10.93
C ARG A 65 18.98 -26.03 -10.39
N ILE A 66 19.78 -25.28 -11.17
CA ILE A 66 20.19 -23.92 -10.78
C ILE A 66 18.98 -22.98 -10.72
N ARG A 67 18.06 -23.05 -11.68
CA ARG A 67 16.80 -22.25 -11.69
C ARG A 67 15.96 -22.56 -10.46
N LEU A 68 15.69 -23.83 -10.18
CA LEU A 68 14.93 -24.25 -9.00
C LEU A 68 15.55 -23.76 -7.69
N ARG A 69 16.86 -23.90 -7.52
CA ARG A 69 17.55 -23.38 -6.33
C ARG A 69 17.43 -21.86 -6.20
N ARG A 70 17.49 -21.12 -7.30
CA ARG A 70 17.30 -19.66 -7.29
C ARG A 70 15.87 -19.30 -6.91
N GLU A 71 14.88 -19.99 -7.44
CA GLU A 71 13.47 -19.78 -7.12
C GLU A 71 13.16 -20.10 -5.66
N GLN A 72 13.68 -21.23 -5.15
CA GLN A 72 13.55 -21.59 -3.74
C GLN A 72 14.19 -20.54 -2.82
N ARG A 73 15.43 -20.13 -3.09
CA ARG A 73 16.09 -19.07 -2.30
C ARG A 73 15.33 -17.76 -2.35
N ARG A 74 14.77 -17.40 -3.50
CA ARG A 74 13.93 -16.20 -3.64
C ARG A 74 12.62 -16.33 -2.85
N ALA A 75 11.95 -17.46 -2.92
CA ALA A 75 10.72 -17.72 -2.17
C ALA A 75 10.99 -17.67 -0.66
N THR A 76 12.06 -18.30 -0.17
CA THR A 76 12.48 -18.23 1.23
C THR A 76 12.79 -16.80 1.66
N ALA A 77 13.54 -16.04 0.86
CA ALA A 77 13.89 -14.66 1.18
C ALA A 77 12.65 -13.73 1.19
N ILE A 78 11.65 -13.99 0.34
CA ILE A 78 10.36 -13.27 0.39
C ILE A 78 9.61 -13.64 1.66
N HIS A 79 9.52 -14.93 1.98
CA HIS A 79 8.89 -15.42 3.20
C HIS A 79 9.54 -14.77 4.43
N ASP A 80 10.85 -14.83 4.57
CA ASP A 80 11.58 -14.26 5.70
C ASP A 80 11.36 -12.74 5.84
N ALA A 81 11.25 -12.02 4.71
CA ALA A 81 11.05 -10.57 4.74
C ALA A 81 9.60 -10.15 5.04
N TYR A 82 8.60 -10.97 4.68
CA TYR A 82 7.19 -10.54 4.72
C TYR A 82 6.27 -11.43 5.57
N ASP A 83 6.81 -12.42 6.28
CA ASP A 83 6.05 -13.28 7.19
C ASP A 83 6.05 -12.75 8.64
N HIS A 84 6.08 -11.44 8.79
CA HIS A 84 5.97 -10.78 10.08
C HIS A 84 4.53 -10.35 10.35
N LEU A 85 4.09 -10.45 11.62
CA LEU A 85 2.76 -10.02 12.04
C LEU A 85 2.60 -8.52 12.05
N TYR A 86 3.66 -7.80 12.47
CA TYR A 86 3.62 -6.36 12.69
C TYR A 86 4.76 -5.64 11.96
N GLU A 87 4.42 -4.47 11.44
CA GLU A 87 5.37 -3.51 10.88
C GLU A 87 5.13 -2.15 11.55
N ALA A 88 6.08 -1.71 12.36
CA ALA A 88 6.09 -0.35 12.89
C ALA A 88 6.91 0.53 11.95
N TYR A 89 6.44 1.75 11.69
CA TYR A 89 7.22 2.73 10.94
C TYR A 89 7.25 4.07 11.64
N VAL A 90 8.33 4.80 11.42
CA VAL A 90 8.55 6.16 11.86
C VAL A 90 9.27 6.92 10.76
N GLY A 91 8.87 8.16 10.54
CA GLY A 91 9.43 8.96 9.47
C GLY A 91 9.06 10.43 9.54
N VAL A 92 9.42 11.12 8.49
CA VAL A 92 9.11 12.53 8.25
C VAL A 92 8.20 12.66 7.05
N GLY A 93 7.38 13.71 7.05
CA GLY A 93 6.42 14.00 5.99
C GLY A 93 6.50 15.43 5.50
N PHE A 94 6.15 15.60 4.25
CA PHE A 94 5.94 16.88 3.59
C PHE A 94 4.55 16.89 2.99
N LEU A 95 3.83 18.02 3.12
CA LEU A 95 2.47 18.17 2.61
C LEU A 95 2.27 19.60 2.06
N ARG A 96 1.67 19.72 0.89
CA ARG A 96 1.22 21.02 0.33
C ARG A 96 -0.23 21.24 0.73
N PHE A 97 -0.44 22.06 1.75
CA PHE A 97 -1.75 22.33 2.36
C PHE A 97 -2.27 23.72 2.03
N THR A 98 -3.59 23.86 1.89
CA THR A 98 -4.27 25.16 1.70
C THR A 98 -4.93 25.56 3.03
N PRO A 99 -4.40 26.55 3.77
CA PRO A 99 -4.85 26.86 5.12
C PRO A 99 -6.17 27.65 5.17
N GLY A 100 -6.65 28.14 4.06
CA GLY A 100 -7.93 28.89 3.96
C GLY A 100 -8.40 29.05 2.53
N PRO A 101 -9.68 29.44 2.31
CA PRO A 101 -10.32 29.45 0.99
C PRO A 101 -9.63 30.36 -0.03
N THR A 102 -9.05 31.46 0.45
CA THR A 102 -8.39 32.50 -0.38
C THR A 102 -6.89 32.53 -0.21
N LEU A 103 -6.33 31.68 0.69
CA LEU A 103 -4.93 31.68 1.02
C LEU A 103 -4.13 30.80 0.07
N GLN A 104 -2.86 31.15 -0.07
CA GLN A 104 -1.92 30.36 -0.87
C GLN A 104 -1.57 29.04 -0.18
N ARG A 105 -1.29 28.02 -1.01
CA ARG A 105 -0.79 26.73 -0.51
C ARG A 105 0.52 26.93 0.21
N THR A 106 0.60 26.41 1.43
CA THR A 106 1.82 26.41 2.24
C THR A 106 2.43 25.03 2.36
N ALA A 107 3.72 24.99 2.64
CA ALA A 107 4.46 23.77 2.91
C ALA A 107 4.33 23.39 4.39
N PHE A 108 3.83 22.20 4.63
CA PHE A 108 3.83 21.56 5.95
C PHE A 108 4.92 20.51 6.01
N TYR A 109 5.60 20.49 7.13
CA TYR A 109 6.60 19.47 7.48
C TYR A 109 6.17 18.82 8.78
N GLY A 110 6.46 17.54 8.91
CA GLY A 110 6.04 16.87 10.11
C GLY A 110 6.61 15.48 10.26
N TRP A 111 6.10 14.80 11.27
CA TRP A 111 6.40 13.41 11.56
C TRP A 111 5.22 12.52 11.17
N ASN A 112 5.53 11.28 10.85
CA ASN A 112 4.54 10.22 10.70
C ASN A 112 5.02 8.96 11.39
N THR A 113 4.10 8.26 12.02
CA THR A 113 4.34 6.96 12.63
C THR A 113 3.12 6.09 12.44
N GLY A 114 3.29 4.80 12.53
CA GLY A 114 2.17 3.89 12.46
C GLY A 114 2.55 2.44 12.65
N LEU A 115 1.52 1.63 12.76
CA LEU A 115 1.61 0.20 12.97
C LEU A 115 0.73 -0.51 11.93
N THR A 116 1.32 -1.41 11.18
CA THR A 116 0.59 -2.29 10.26
C THR A 116 0.53 -3.69 10.84
N ARG A 117 -0.68 -4.25 10.97
CA ARG A 117 -0.88 -5.67 11.26
C ARG A 117 -1.08 -6.40 9.94
N SER A 118 -0.18 -7.30 9.61
CA SER A 118 -0.26 -8.12 8.41
C SER A 118 -1.21 -9.30 8.63
N MET A 119 -2.23 -9.44 7.79
CA MET A 119 -3.12 -10.59 7.79
C MET A 119 -2.59 -11.72 6.91
N ASN A 120 -1.91 -11.36 5.83
CA ASN A 120 -1.16 -12.26 4.97
C ASN A 120 0.03 -11.50 4.36
N GLN A 121 0.83 -12.14 3.49
CA GLN A 121 2.00 -11.51 2.87
C GLN A 121 1.65 -10.27 2.02
N ARG A 122 0.41 -10.15 1.57
CA ARG A 122 -0.05 -9.06 0.68
C ARG A 122 -0.98 -8.07 1.34
N PHE A 123 -1.81 -8.52 2.29
CA PHE A 123 -2.85 -7.70 2.89
C PHE A 123 -2.60 -7.45 4.37
N GLY A 124 -2.83 -6.22 4.82
CA GLY A 124 -2.74 -5.81 6.21
C GLY A 124 -3.65 -4.63 6.51
N VAL A 125 -3.82 -4.35 7.80
CA VAL A 125 -4.50 -3.16 8.33
C VAL A 125 -3.46 -2.26 8.96
N ASN A 126 -3.49 -1.00 8.57
CA ASN A 126 -2.56 0.02 9.05
C ASN A 126 -3.27 1.01 9.96
N PHE A 127 -2.66 1.32 11.09
CA PHE A 127 -2.95 2.45 11.95
C PHE A 127 -1.86 3.50 11.76
N ASP A 128 -2.24 4.76 11.55
CA ASP A 128 -1.35 5.84 11.14
C ASP A 128 -1.61 7.09 11.97
N ALA A 129 -0.56 7.69 12.52
CA ALA A 129 -0.60 8.93 13.25
C ALA A 129 0.42 9.90 12.67
N ARG A 130 0.00 11.15 12.45
CA ARG A 130 0.82 12.19 11.83
C ARG A 130 0.64 13.52 12.50
N GLY A 131 1.72 14.29 12.56
CA GLY A 131 1.67 15.69 12.96
C GLY A 131 2.38 16.55 11.93
N TYR A 132 1.69 17.55 11.42
CA TYR A 132 2.18 18.50 10.43
C TYR A 132 2.21 19.91 11.00
N TYR A 133 3.27 20.65 10.69
CA TYR A 133 3.51 22.01 11.13
C TYR A 133 3.87 22.88 9.94
N GLY A 134 3.33 24.08 9.90
CA GLY A 134 3.60 25.03 8.83
C GLY A 134 3.33 26.49 9.24
N ILE A 135 3.52 27.38 8.30
CA ILE A 135 3.27 28.80 8.46
C ILE A 135 2.25 29.21 7.40
N ALA A 136 1.11 29.79 7.82
CA ALA A 136 0.16 30.37 6.89
C ALA A 136 0.63 31.78 6.48
N TYR A 137 0.43 32.13 5.20
CA TYR A 137 0.68 33.48 4.69
C TYR A 137 -0.66 34.17 4.48
N THR A 138 -1.06 35.02 5.44
CA THR A 138 -2.38 35.66 5.46
C THR A 138 -2.40 37.04 4.80
N GLY A 139 -1.23 37.57 4.49
CA GLY A 139 -1.12 38.94 3.95
C GLY A 139 -1.49 40.02 4.98
N PHE A 140 -1.84 41.19 4.47
CA PHE A 140 -2.31 42.30 5.30
C PHE A 140 -3.76 42.07 5.72
N VAL A 141 -3.99 42.04 7.04
CA VAL A 141 -5.35 41.95 7.61
C VAL A 141 -5.73 43.31 8.16
N PRO A 142 -6.77 43.98 7.61
CA PRO A 142 -7.22 45.28 8.08
C PRO A 142 -7.60 45.25 9.58
N GLY A 143 -7.13 46.23 10.35
CA GLY A 143 -7.39 46.32 11.79
C GLY A 143 -6.36 45.59 12.69
N ILE A 144 -5.41 44.86 12.15
CA ILE A 144 -4.31 44.24 12.88
C ILE A 144 -3.05 45.06 12.65
N THR A 145 -2.64 45.81 13.67
CA THR A 145 -1.56 46.79 13.57
C THR A 145 -0.14 46.20 13.64
N ASN A 146 0.01 44.93 13.95
CA ASN A 146 1.34 44.30 14.12
C ASN A 146 1.71 43.40 12.94
N ALA A 147 2.75 43.76 12.22
CA ALA A 147 3.32 42.97 11.12
C ALA A 147 3.70 41.52 11.49
N ALA A 148 3.87 41.24 12.77
CA ALA A 148 4.19 39.89 13.28
C ALA A 148 3.08 38.86 13.02
N ASN A 149 1.83 39.29 12.84
CA ASN A 149 0.68 38.40 12.76
C ASN A 149 0.32 37.99 11.31
N THR A 150 1.12 38.39 10.33
CA THR A 150 0.87 38.02 8.92
C THR A 150 1.33 36.59 8.57
N ARG A 151 1.95 35.91 9.53
CA ARG A 151 2.54 34.56 9.35
C ARG A 151 2.31 33.65 10.54
N PRO A 152 1.05 33.38 10.92
CA PRO A 152 0.74 32.53 12.05
C PRO A 152 1.23 31.10 11.81
N LYS A 153 1.79 30.50 12.85
CA LYS A 153 2.13 29.06 12.85
C LYS A 153 0.84 28.28 12.99
N ILE A 154 0.75 27.23 12.21
CA ILE A 154 -0.41 26.35 12.17
C ILE A 154 0.04 24.90 12.29
N SER A 155 -0.76 24.09 12.96
CA SER A 155 -0.49 22.66 13.12
C SER A 155 -1.73 21.82 12.82
N MET A 156 -1.48 20.59 12.37
CA MET A 156 -2.51 19.61 12.05
C MET A 156 -2.06 18.23 12.46
N TYR A 157 -2.91 17.50 13.18
CA TYR A 157 -2.67 16.13 13.59
C TYR A 157 -3.72 15.22 12.95
N ASN A 158 -3.30 14.06 12.44
CA ASN A 158 -4.21 13.10 11.82
C ASN A 158 -4.03 11.74 12.50
N LEU A 159 -5.17 11.09 12.79
CA LEU A 159 -5.25 9.72 13.25
C LEU A 159 -6.13 8.95 12.26
N MET A 160 -5.55 7.97 11.60
CA MET A 160 -6.22 7.26 10.50
C MET A 160 -5.99 5.76 10.60
N VAL A 161 -6.94 5.00 10.07
CA VAL A 161 -6.87 3.54 9.97
C VAL A 161 -7.38 3.09 8.62
N GLY A 162 -6.83 2.01 8.10
CA GLY A 162 -7.34 1.44 6.86
C GLY A 162 -6.49 0.33 6.28
N PRO A 163 -6.95 -0.25 5.17
CA PRO A 163 -6.27 -1.35 4.51
C PRO A 163 -5.01 -0.91 3.76
N THR A 164 -4.05 -1.83 3.72
CA THR A 164 -2.87 -1.76 2.86
C THR A 164 -2.75 -3.05 2.06
N TYR A 165 -2.40 -2.93 0.79
CA TYR A 165 -2.23 -4.07 -0.11
C TYR A 165 -0.92 -3.97 -0.86
N ARG A 166 -0.09 -5.04 -0.79
CA ARG A 166 1.16 -5.17 -1.53
C ARG A 166 0.89 -5.85 -2.86
N PHE A 167 0.93 -5.11 -3.95
CA PHE A 167 0.74 -5.65 -5.29
C PHE A 167 2.03 -6.17 -5.92
N TYR A 168 3.19 -5.67 -5.49
CA TYR A 168 4.48 -6.15 -5.95
C TYR A 168 5.40 -6.48 -4.78
N VAL A 169 5.94 -7.72 -4.77
CA VAL A 169 6.75 -8.24 -3.67
C VAL A 169 7.99 -8.92 -4.23
N GLN A 170 9.15 -8.44 -3.80
CA GLN A 170 10.47 -8.98 -4.10
C GLN A 170 11.28 -9.07 -2.80
N PRO A 171 12.35 -9.88 -2.73
CA PRO A 171 13.17 -9.95 -1.53
C PRO A 171 13.72 -8.60 -1.07
N LYS A 172 14.14 -7.75 -2.02
CA LYS A 172 14.77 -6.44 -1.73
C LYS A 172 13.81 -5.26 -1.75
N TYR A 173 12.69 -5.33 -2.46
CA TYR A 173 11.77 -4.20 -2.58
C TYR A 173 10.33 -4.65 -2.74
N SER A 174 9.40 -3.81 -2.30
CA SER A 174 7.98 -4.01 -2.51
C SER A 174 7.30 -2.70 -2.85
N ILE A 175 6.16 -2.81 -3.56
CA ILE A 175 5.28 -1.70 -3.84
C ILE A 175 3.90 -2.05 -3.31
N SER A 176 3.31 -1.12 -2.58
CA SER A 176 1.98 -1.29 -1.98
C SER A 176 1.13 -0.04 -2.15
N GLY A 177 -0.18 -0.24 -2.15
CA GLY A 177 -1.18 0.81 -2.05
C GLY A 177 -1.81 0.80 -0.67
N ARG A 178 -2.22 1.96 -0.20
CA ARG A 178 -2.87 2.14 1.09
C ARG A 178 -3.98 3.17 0.96
N VAL A 179 -5.10 2.87 1.60
CA VAL A 179 -6.22 3.80 1.75
C VAL A 179 -6.54 3.89 3.24
N LEU A 180 -6.59 5.10 3.77
CA LEU A 180 -6.83 5.36 5.18
C LEU A 180 -8.02 6.31 5.34
N GLY A 181 -8.76 6.14 6.44
CA GLY A 181 -9.80 7.06 6.87
C GLY A 181 -9.67 7.32 8.36
N GLY A 182 -10.04 8.51 8.80
CA GLY A 182 -9.94 8.89 10.20
C GLY A 182 -10.29 10.34 10.46
N LEU A 183 -9.62 10.91 11.46
CA LEU A 183 -9.87 12.25 11.96
C LEU A 183 -8.61 13.11 11.82
N ALA A 184 -8.80 14.37 11.48
CA ALA A 184 -7.82 15.43 11.55
C ALA A 184 -8.21 16.42 12.64
N LEU A 185 -7.24 16.82 13.46
CA LEU A 185 -7.35 17.88 14.44
C LEU A 185 -6.48 19.04 13.99
N SER A 186 -7.01 20.26 13.99
CA SER A 186 -6.27 21.47 13.63
C SER A 186 -6.17 22.41 14.81
N ASP A 187 -4.99 22.99 14.95
CA ASP A 187 -4.72 24.17 15.77
C ASP A 187 -4.13 25.24 14.84
N PHE A 188 -4.98 26.13 14.39
CA PHE A 188 -4.67 27.20 13.45
C PHE A 188 -4.67 28.57 14.11
N SER A 189 -5.10 28.66 15.38
CA SER A 189 -5.20 29.91 16.14
C SER A 189 -4.06 30.10 17.15
N GLY A 190 -3.20 29.11 17.36
CA GLY A 190 -2.18 29.13 18.42
C GLY A 190 -1.21 30.33 18.39
N ASP A 191 -1.04 30.99 17.23
CA ASP A 191 -0.12 32.13 17.07
C ASP A 191 -0.85 33.39 16.56
N THR A 192 -2.15 33.52 16.85
CA THR A 192 -3.00 34.64 16.39
C THR A 192 -3.25 35.73 17.45
N ASN A 193 -2.52 35.72 18.57
CA ASN A 193 -2.65 36.66 19.69
C ASN A 193 -4.09 36.79 20.23
N GLY A 194 -4.82 35.67 20.30
CA GLY A 194 -6.19 35.60 20.81
C GLY A 194 -7.27 36.02 19.82
N LEU A 195 -6.90 36.35 18.58
CA LEU A 195 -7.83 36.51 17.48
C LEU A 195 -8.08 35.12 16.86
N GLY A 196 -9.32 34.73 16.62
CA GLY A 196 -9.62 33.45 16.02
C GLY A 196 -9.02 33.30 14.63
N SER A 197 -8.66 32.07 14.24
CA SER A 197 -8.04 31.72 12.93
C SER A 197 -8.84 32.30 11.74
N THR A 198 -10.16 32.35 11.84
CA THR A 198 -11.06 32.87 10.81
C THR A 198 -10.88 34.37 10.53
N SER A 199 -10.42 35.17 11.52
CA SER A 199 -10.09 36.59 11.33
C SER A 199 -8.93 36.80 10.34
N PHE A 200 -8.10 35.78 10.15
CA PHE A 200 -6.99 35.77 9.22
C PHE A 200 -7.33 35.06 7.88
N GLY A 201 -8.59 34.66 7.68
CA GLY A 201 -9.01 33.90 6.52
C GLY A 201 -8.53 32.44 6.53
N ILE A 202 -8.01 31.95 7.67
CA ILE A 202 -7.62 30.56 7.90
C ILE A 202 -8.87 29.76 8.31
N TYR A 203 -8.90 28.46 8.02
CA TYR A 203 -9.98 27.60 8.49
C TYR A 203 -10.08 27.59 10.02
N PRO A 204 -11.28 27.36 10.56
CA PRO A 204 -11.47 27.29 12.01
C PRO A 204 -10.72 26.11 12.62
N ASP A 205 -10.33 26.28 13.88
CA ASP A 205 -9.81 25.20 14.69
C ASP A 205 -10.86 24.13 14.93
N GLY A 206 -10.42 22.92 15.12
CA GLY A 206 -11.31 21.82 15.45
C GLY A 206 -10.90 20.50 14.82
N TYR A 207 -11.84 19.58 14.87
CA TYR A 207 -11.65 18.26 14.28
C TYR A 207 -12.55 18.11 13.04
N THR A 208 -12.03 17.37 12.07
CA THR A 208 -12.75 17.03 10.85
C THR A 208 -12.39 15.63 10.42
N PHE A 209 -13.12 15.08 9.46
CA PHE A 209 -12.72 13.84 8.85
C PHE A 209 -11.44 14.01 8.01
N SER A 210 -10.66 12.96 7.92
CA SER A 210 -9.54 12.87 6.99
C SER A 210 -9.54 11.54 6.28
N ALA A 211 -9.12 11.55 5.02
CA ALA A 211 -8.90 10.35 4.23
C ALA A 211 -7.60 10.49 3.45
N ALA A 212 -6.84 9.40 3.33
CA ALA A 212 -5.59 9.43 2.60
C ALA A 212 -5.47 8.24 1.66
N GLY A 213 -5.06 8.51 0.43
CA GLY A 213 -4.61 7.50 -0.53
C GLY A 213 -3.10 7.60 -0.72
N SER A 214 -2.38 6.47 -0.70
CA SER A 214 -0.93 6.50 -0.88
C SER A 214 -0.39 5.31 -1.65
N ILE A 215 0.67 5.57 -2.42
CA ILE A 215 1.51 4.56 -3.06
C ILE A 215 2.84 4.53 -2.31
N ILE A 216 3.26 3.34 -1.91
CA ILE A 216 4.37 3.13 -1.00
C ILE A 216 5.39 2.23 -1.67
N GLY A 217 6.63 2.70 -1.78
CA GLY A 217 7.81 1.92 -2.09
C GLY A 217 8.58 1.58 -0.81
N GLN A 218 8.97 0.32 -0.65
CA GLN A 218 9.83 -0.11 0.45
C GLN A 218 11.07 -0.80 -0.11
N TYR A 219 12.23 -0.48 0.46
CA TYR A 219 13.50 -1.13 0.18
C TYR A 219 13.99 -1.86 1.44
N ASN A 220 14.14 -3.18 1.37
CA ASN A 220 14.56 -4.02 2.47
C ASN A 220 16.09 -3.99 2.60
N ILE A 221 16.58 -3.45 3.70
CA ILE A 221 18.00 -3.50 4.10
C ILE A 221 18.27 -4.88 4.71
N SER A 222 17.37 -5.32 5.59
CA SER A 222 17.36 -6.65 6.20
C SER A 222 15.93 -7.21 6.19
N PRO A 223 15.70 -8.47 6.55
CA PRO A 223 14.34 -8.99 6.71
C PRO A 223 13.47 -8.18 7.68
N GLU A 224 14.08 -7.60 8.70
CA GLU A 224 13.40 -6.85 9.77
C GLU A 224 13.36 -5.35 9.52
N ILE A 225 14.31 -4.78 8.77
CA ILE A 225 14.48 -3.33 8.60
C ILE A 225 14.35 -2.96 7.13
N SER A 226 13.53 -1.94 6.85
CA SER A 226 13.44 -1.36 5.51
C SER A 226 13.31 0.16 5.53
N ILE A 227 13.68 0.78 4.42
CA ILE A 227 13.40 2.19 4.14
C ILE A 227 12.10 2.25 3.37
N ARG A 228 11.27 3.22 3.71
CA ARG A 228 9.97 3.47 3.11
C ARG A 228 9.92 4.86 2.52
N LEU A 229 9.37 4.96 1.31
CA LEU A 229 9.02 6.21 0.65
C LEU A 229 7.57 6.09 0.18
N ALA A 230 6.74 7.10 0.43
CA ALA A 230 5.36 7.11 -0.02
C ALA A 230 5.00 8.47 -0.61
N GLY A 231 4.33 8.44 -1.76
CA GLY A 231 3.56 9.56 -2.29
C GLY A 231 2.11 9.43 -1.87
N GLU A 232 1.49 10.53 -1.44
CA GLU A 232 0.16 10.49 -0.87
C GLU A 232 -0.68 11.70 -1.24
N ASP A 233 -1.99 11.50 -1.28
CA ASP A 233 -3.00 12.54 -1.35
C ASP A 233 -3.86 12.45 -0.09
N LEU A 234 -3.88 13.54 0.68
CA LEU A 234 -4.63 13.68 1.92
C LEU A 234 -5.83 14.58 1.68
N ALA A 235 -7.01 14.05 1.84
CA ALA A 235 -8.27 14.77 1.80
C ALA A 235 -8.73 15.11 3.22
N THR A 236 -9.06 16.39 3.48
CA THR A 236 -9.57 16.88 4.77
C THR A 236 -10.79 17.75 4.55
N GLY A 237 -11.72 17.77 5.52
CA GLY A 237 -12.98 18.51 5.44
C GLY A 237 -13.01 19.83 6.21
N PHE A 238 -11.87 20.52 6.36
CA PHE A 238 -11.85 21.81 7.06
C PHE A 238 -12.69 22.88 6.33
N GLY A 239 -13.40 23.71 7.09
CA GLY A 239 -14.22 24.79 6.55
C GLY A 239 -15.41 24.30 5.72
N SER A 240 -15.94 23.11 5.99
CA SER A 240 -17.06 22.47 5.27
C SER A 240 -16.82 22.24 3.77
N THR A 241 -15.56 22.25 3.34
CA THR A 241 -15.15 21.96 1.97
C THR A 241 -14.10 20.86 1.96
N LEU A 242 -14.21 19.93 1.00
CA LEU A 242 -13.19 18.90 0.81
C LEU A 242 -11.95 19.51 0.18
N GLN A 243 -10.82 19.33 0.83
CA GLN A 243 -9.53 19.82 0.37
C GLN A 243 -8.58 18.66 0.16
N ASN A 244 -7.93 18.63 -1.00
CA ASN A 244 -6.91 17.67 -1.32
C ASN A 244 -5.53 18.31 -1.18
N SER A 245 -4.67 17.62 -0.46
CA SER A 245 -3.30 18.02 -0.16
C SER A 245 -2.34 16.93 -0.57
N PHE A 246 -1.52 17.22 -1.55
CA PHE A 246 -0.50 16.27 -2.02
C PHE A 246 0.76 16.37 -1.18
N GLY A 247 1.34 15.22 -0.86
CA GLY A 247 2.55 15.13 -0.07
C GLY A 247 3.36 13.87 -0.30
N PHE A 248 4.46 13.77 0.42
CA PHE A 248 5.26 12.56 0.48
C PHE A 248 5.75 12.32 1.89
N THR A 249 6.02 11.05 2.20
CA THR A 249 6.59 10.64 3.48
C THR A 249 7.78 9.72 3.24
N SER A 250 8.77 9.82 4.11
CA SER A 250 9.97 8.97 4.11
C SER A 250 10.31 8.55 5.52
N GLY A 251 10.74 7.30 5.70
CA GLY A 251 11.09 6.81 7.03
C GLY A 251 11.59 5.38 7.03
N PHE A 252 11.74 4.86 8.24
CA PHE A 252 12.18 3.50 8.51
C PHE A 252 11.00 2.64 8.95
N VAL A 253 11.06 1.38 8.56
CA VAL A 253 10.11 0.34 8.96
C VAL A 253 10.87 -0.73 9.71
N TYR A 254 10.32 -1.12 10.85
CA TYR A 254 10.79 -2.26 11.64
C TYR A 254 9.69 -3.33 11.68
N ARG A 255 10.06 -4.55 11.34
CA ARG A 255 9.16 -5.71 11.28
C ARG A 255 9.43 -6.63 12.44
N PHE A 256 8.37 -7.11 13.10
CA PHE A 256 8.48 -7.99 14.26
C PHE A 256 7.27 -8.92 14.39
N GLY A 257 7.41 -9.93 15.25
CA GLY A 257 6.39 -10.97 15.42
C GLY A 257 6.43 -11.96 14.25
N LYS A 258 6.74 -13.22 14.55
CA LYS A 258 6.65 -14.31 13.57
C LYS A 258 5.22 -14.83 13.51
N ARG A 259 4.79 -15.28 12.33
CA ARG A 259 3.54 -16.04 12.13
C ARG A 259 3.73 -17.47 12.47
#